data_fa6c2b184ff5f43f2f9ff49a5b2038a2
#
_entry.id   fa6c2b184ff5f43f2f9ff49a5b2038a2
#
_cell.length_a   1.000
_cell.length_b   1.000
_cell.length_c   1.000
_cell.angle_alpha   90.00
_cell.angle_beta   90.00
_cell.angle_gamma   90.00
#
_symmetry.space_group_name_H-M   'P 1'
#
loop_
_entity.id
_entity.type
_entity.pdbx_description
1 polymer ?
#
loop_
_entity_poly.entity_id
_entity_poly.type
_entity_poly.pdbx_seq_one_letter_code
_entity_poly.pdbx_strand_id
1 'polypeptide(L)'
;MTLPEELQQAGEQLNKPSKPKQPETMDELKRLLRAKGQKWIDEHTEIKSDGKAKQPLVPPSVVVKILNESVVFKMIGSKKDTSALYIYNLDEGIYKSSKVDFNGLCLSVDDRLPTHSWKEVYEHLKTKVPLVEPLSDRYIIPVSNGIFNLKKKTFEPFSPKYIITSKVQTSYNPDAKGILRNKNGNVIFDIEKWMLEIANGDKEICKLLWQLINEAINPNYTRKKMAFLVGNGLNGKGTYQQLLINLIGSNNMSALKPKHYRGADRFSTSELLGKVCNIADDIPDAYLDEISDLMSVVTGDEIMVENKHGSSQFVKLQLMNIFSGNRMPKMSTKSFGLDRRMLI
;
A
#
# COMPACT_ATOMS: atom_id res chain seq x y z
N MET A 1 -16.58 -10.73 60.54
CA MET A 1 -15.67 -11.56 59.76
C MET A 1 -15.31 -10.79 58.50
N THR A 2 -14.12 -10.21 58.46
CA THR A 2 -13.62 -9.52 57.26
C THR A 2 -13.04 -10.56 56.33
N LEU A 3 -13.42 -10.50 55.05
CA LEU A 3 -12.87 -11.36 54.00
C LEU A 3 -11.37 -11.18 53.92
N PRO A 4 -10.59 -12.26 53.73
CA PRO A 4 -9.14 -12.18 53.50
C PRO A 4 -8.78 -11.21 52.38
N GLU A 5 -7.70 -10.42 52.55
CA GLU A 5 -7.25 -9.41 51.59
C GLU A 5 -7.04 -9.97 50.14
N GLU A 6 -6.59 -11.22 50.06
CA GLU A 6 -6.44 -11.91 48.77
C GLU A 6 -7.78 -12.09 47.98
N LEU A 7 -8.89 -12.32 48.70
CA LEU A 7 -10.24 -12.43 48.09
C LEU A 7 -10.81 -11.06 47.73
N GLN A 8 -10.46 -10.00 48.48
CA GLN A 8 -10.82 -8.63 48.10
C GLN A 8 -10.04 -8.16 46.88
N GLN A 9 -8.74 -8.44 46.77
CA GLN A 9 -7.92 -8.12 45.60
C GLN A 9 -8.35 -8.93 44.37
N ALA A 10 -8.74 -10.19 44.49
CA ALA A 10 -9.28 -11.00 43.40
C ALA A 10 -10.65 -10.49 42.93
N GLY A 11 -11.50 -10.02 43.85
CA GLY A 11 -12.79 -9.39 43.53
C GLY A 11 -12.63 -8.04 42.81
N GLU A 12 -11.64 -7.24 43.17
CA GLU A 12 -11.32 -5.97 42.50
C GLU A 12 -10.71 -6.17 41.11
N GLN A 13 -9.98 -7.26 40.89
CA GLN A 13 -9.46 -7.62 39.55
C GLN A 13 -10.58 -8.14 38.61
N LEU A 14 -11.58 -8.84 39.14
CA LEU A 14 -12.75 -9.32 38.39
C LEU A 14 -13.73 -8.20 38.04
N ASN A 15 -13.77 -7.12 38.78
CA ASN A 15 -14.67 -5.98 38.56
C ASN A 15 -14.06 -4.80 37.78
N LYS A 16 -12.81 -4.89 37.34
CA LYS A 16 -12.29 -3.91 36.40
C LYS A 16 -12.96 -4.16 35.03
N PRO A 17 -13.73 -3.21 34.50
CA PRO A 17 -14.31 -3.36 33.17
C PRO A 17 -13.14 -3.59 32.20
N SER A 18 -13.11 -4.75 31.58
CA SER A 18 -12.14 -5.03 30.52
C SER A 18 -12.25 -3.90 29.50
N LYS A 19 -11.13 -3.25 29.18
CA LYS A 19 -11.11 -2.26 28.09
C LYS A 19 -11.77 -2.92 26.88
N PRO A 20 -12.74 -2.24 26.24
CA PRO A 20 -13.43 -2.82 25.09
C PRO A 20 -12.37 -3.26 24.09
N LYS A 21 -12.43 -4.53 23.67
CA LYS A 21 -11.48 -5.09 22.70
C LYS A 21 -11.50 -4.23 21.45
N GLN A 22 -10.36 -3.74 21.03
CA GLN A 22 -10.27 -2.97 19.79
C GLN A 22 -10.56 -3.90 18.59
N PRO A 23 -11.24 -3.41 17.55
CA PRO A 23 -11.53 -4.21 16.36
C PRO A 23 -10.23 -4.65 15.69
N GLU A 24 -10.16 -5.93 15.33
CA GLU A 24 -9.02 -6.55 14.64
C GLU A 24 -9.27 -6.67 13.13
N THR A 25 -10.55 -6.60 12.69
CA THR A 25 -10.95 -6.68 11.28
C THR A 25 -11.81 -5.50 10.87
N MET A 26 -11.90 -5.26 9.57
CA MET A 26 -12.81 -4.23 9.03
C MET A 26 -14.27 -4.54 9.31
N ASP A 27 -14.66 -5.80 9.38
CA ASP A 27 -16.03 -6.19 9.72
C ASP A 27 -16.36 -5.93 11.19
N GLU A 28 -15.43 -6.22 12.11
CA GLU A 28 -15.59 -5.85 13.52
C GLU A 28 -15.67 -4.34 13.71
N LEU A 29 -14.85 -3.58 12.98
CA LEU A 29 -14.89 -2.13 12.96
C LEU A 29 -16.26 -1.62 12.51
N LYS A 30 -16.80 -2.13 11.40
CA LYS A 30 -18.14 -1.75 10.91
C LYS A 30 -19.25 -2.08 11.92
N ARG A 31 -19.15 -3.23 12.61
CA ARG A 31 -20.10 -3.57 13.70
C ARG A 31 -20.02 -2.59 14.85
N LEU A 32 -18.80 -2.20 15.26
CA LEU A 32 -18.60 -1.19 16.29
C LEU A 32 -19.21 0.16 15.90
N LEU A 33 -19.01 0.59 14.65
CA LEU A 33 -19.56 1.84 14.12
C LEU A 33 -21.10 1.82 14.13
N ARG A 34 -21.73 0.71 13.69
CA ARG A 34 -23.20 0.53 13.76
C ARG A 34 -23.71 0.63 15.19
N ALA A 35 -23.04 -0.05 16.13
CA ALA A 35 -23.45 0.01 17.53
C ALA A 35 -23.39 1.43 18.11
N LYS A 36 -22.32 2.20 17.78
CA LYS A 36 -22.19 3.60 18.20
C LYS A 36 -23.22 4.51 17.54
N GLY A 37 -23.50 4.32 16.25
CA GLY A 37 -24.52 5.06 15.52
C GLY A 37 -25.91 4.77 16.06
N GLN A 38 -26.27 3.51 16.25
CA GLN A 38 -27.55 3.09 16.79
C GLN A 38 -27.77 3.63 18.21
N LYS A 39 -26.75 3.55 19.07
CA LYS A 39 -26.82 4.12 20.43
C LYS A 39 -27.15 5.61 20.38
N TRP A 40 -26.52 6.38 19.48
CA TRP A 40 -26.80 7.79 19.34
C TRP A 40 -28.23 8.04 18.85
N ILE A 41 -28.75 7.23 17.88
CA ILE A 41 -30.09 7.31 17.36
C ILE A 41 -31.10 7.03 18.48
N ASP A 42 -30.91 5.99 19.29
CA ASP A 42 -31.78 5.61 20.38
C ASP A 42 -31.85 6.72 21.44
N GLU A 43 -30.71 7.31 21.79
CA GLU A 43 -30.63 8.42 22.76
C GLU A 43 -31.30 9.72 22.28
N HIS A 44 -31.50 9.88 20.96
CA HIS A 44 -32.09 11.10 20.36
C HIS A 44 -33.42 10.83 19.65
N THR A 45 -34.00 9.64 19.83
CA THR A 45 -35.32 9.31 19.28
C THR A 45 -36.43 9.98 20.09
N GLU A 46 -37.27 10.76 19.39
CA GLU A 46 -38.42 11.45 19.96
C GLU A 46 -39.70 10.62 19.76
N ILE A 47 -40.52 10.51 20.79
CA ILE A 47 -41.85 9.94 20.67
C ILE A 47 -42.82 11.09 20.41
N LYS A 48 -43.47 11.10 19.23
CA LYS A 48 -44.46 12.10 18.85
C LYS A 48 -45.75 11.90 19.65
N SER A 49 -46.61 12.95 19.63
CA SER A 49 -47.94 12.92 20.28
C SER A 49 -48.89 11.82 19.75
N ASP A 50 -48.62 11.30 18.54
CA ASP A 50 -49.36 10.18 17.92
C ASP A 50 -48.79 8.80 18.31
N GLY A 51 -47.81 8.74 19.23
CA GLY A 51 -47.12 7.51 19.68
C GLY A 51 -46.09 6.97 18.72
N LYS A 52 -45.85 7.62 17.57
CA LYS A 52 -44.82 7.17 16.61
C LYS A 52 -43.43 7.69 16.99
N ALA A 53 -42.44 6.79 16.97
CA ALA A 53 -41.05 7.17 17.16
C ALA A 53 -40.49 7.89 15.91
N LYS A 54 -39.90 9.06 16.11
CA LYS A 54 -39.16 9.79 15.10
C LYS A 54 -37.68 9.61 15.36
N GLN A 55 -37.04 8.78 14.55
CA GLN A 55 -35.58 8.56 14.60
C GLN A 55 -34.86 9.66 13.78
N PRO A 56 -33.98 10.45 14.38
CA PRO A 56 -33.20 11.44 13.66
C PRO A 56 -32.10 10.76 12.83
N LEU A 57 -31.63 11.44 11.78
CA LEU A 57 -30.38 11.09 11.10
C LEU A 57 -29.19 11.50 11.98
N VAL A 58 -28.13 10.68 11.98
CA VAL A 58 -26.89 11.04 12.69
C VAL A 58 -26.24 12.24 12.00
N PRO A 59 -26.06 13.39 12.69
CA PRO A 59 -25.46 14.58 12.08
C PRO A 59 -24.01 14.33 11.64
N PRO A 60 -23.52 14.98 10.54
CA PRO A 60 -22.15 14.83 10.09
C PRO A 60 -21.09 15.07 11.16
N SER A 61 -21.31 16.01 12.07
CA SER A 61 -20.39 16.30 13.19
C SER A 61 -20.25 15.13 14.17
N VAL A 62 -21.34 14.39 14.41
CA VAL A 62 -21.36 13.19 15.24
C VAL A 62 -20.70 12.03 14.51
N VAL A 63 -20.96 11.85 13.21
CA VAL A 63 -20.30 10.85 12.38
C VAL A 63 -18.77 11.07 12.40
N VAL A 64 -18.32 12.32 12.23
CA VAL A 64 -16.90 12.68 12.36
C VAL A 64 -16.33 12.27 13.71
N LYS A 65 -17.04 12.53 14.81
CA LYS A 65 -16.59 12.14 16.15
C LYS A 65 -16.47 10.63 16.28
N ILE A 66 -17.51 9.87 15.90
CA ILE A 66 -17.51 8.40 15.96
C ILE A 66 -16.38 7.81 15.13
N LEU A 67 -16.19 8.29 13.89
CA LEU A 67 -15.14 7.82 13.00
C LEU A 67 -13.75 8.15 13.54
N ASN A 68 -13.51 9.40 13.98
CA ASN A 68 -12.21 9.82 14.50
C ASN A 68 -11.78 9.08 15.76
N GLU A 69 -12.73 8.63 16.59
CA GLU A 69 -12.46 7.83 17.78
C GLU A 69 -12.25 6.33 17.49
N SER A 70 -12.74 5.84 16.35
CA SER A 70 -12.81 4.39 16.07
C SER A 70 -11.90 3.94 14.94
N VAL A 71 -11.53 4.84 14.03
CA VAL A 71 -10.78 4.55 12.81
C VAL A 71 -9.47 5.30 12.80
N VAL A 72 -8.39 4.63 12.38
CA VAL A 72 -7.10 5.30 12.22
C VAL A 72 -7.03 5.94 10.85
N PHE A 73 -7.08 7.27 10.82
CA PHE A 73 -6.93 8.08 9.61
C PHE A 73 -5.57 8.77 9.57
N LYS A 74 -5.05 8.98 8.36
CA LYS A 74 -3.88 9.85 8.08
C LYS A 74 -4.11 10.61 6.80
N MET A 75 -3.64 11.85 6.75
CA MET A 75 -3.37 12.56 5.52
C MET A 75 -1.94 12.18 5.11
N ILE A 76 -1.77 11.49 3.98
CA ILE A 76 -0.43 11.05 3.54
C ILE A 76 0.00 11.90 2.35
N GLY A 77 1.13 12.59 2.49
CA GLY A 77 1.69 13.48 1.46
C GLY A 77 2.53 14.59 2.05
N SER A 78 2.93 15.55 1.22
CA SER A 78 3.80 16.67 1.61
C SER A 78 3.01 17.93 2.04
N LYS A 79 1.80 18.13 1.50
CA LYS A 79 0.95 19.31 1.77
C LYS A 79 -0.48 18.89 2.05
N LYS A 80 -1.09 19.45 3.07
CA LYS A 80 -2.42 19.06 3.53
C LYS A 80 -3.50 19.24 2.45
N ASP A 81 -3.47 20.37 1.73
CA ASP A 81 -4.49 20.70 0.74
C ASP A 81 -4.52 19.76 -0.46
N THR A 82 -3.36 19.20 -0.83
CA THR A 82 -3.20 18.32 -1.99
C THR A 82 -3.05 16.85 -1.61
N SER A 83 -3.03 16.50 -0.31
CA SER A 83 -2.92 15.13 0.15
C SER A 83 -4.29 14.46 0.28
N ALA A 84 -4.34 13.17 0.00
CA ALA A 84 -5.54 12.36 0.20
C ALA A 84 -5.69 11.90 1.66
N LEU A 85 -6.93 11.64 2.07
CA LEU A 85 -7.25 10.97 3.32
C LEU A 85 -7.08 9.45 3.14
N TYR A 86 -6.32 8.85 4.01
CA TYR A 86 -6.06 7.40 4.05
C TYR A 86 -6.68 6.79 5.31
N ILE A 87 -7.19 5.58 5.14
CA ILE A 87 -7.76 4.73 6.17
C ILE A 87 -6.80 3.57 6.41
N TYR A 88 -6.44 3.29 7.66
CA TYR A 88 -5.74 2.06 7.98
C TYR A 88 -6.70 0.88 7.84
N ASN A 89 -6.47 0.03 6.85
CA ASN A 89 -7.26 -1.16 6.61
C ASN A 89 -6.76 -2.29 7.54
N LEU A 90 -7.60 -2.72 8.46
CA LEU A 90 -7.25 -3.72 9.48
C LEU A 90 -6.99 -5.11 8.88
N ASP A 91 -7.72 -5.48 7.82
CA ASP A 91 -7.56 -6.79 7.17
C ASP A 91 -6.26 -6.86 6.35
N GLU A 92 -5.80 -5.73 5.83
CA GLU A 92 -4.61 -5.66 4.99
C GLU A 92 -3.37 -5.14 5.71
N GLY A 93 -3.54 -4.44 6.83
CA GLY A 93 -2.44 -3.87 7.62
C GLY A 93 -1.72 -2.69 6.97
N ILE A 94 -2.33 -2.03 5.99
CA ILE A 94 -1.78 -0.88 5.26
C ILE A 94 -2.79 0.26 5.15
N TYR A 95 -2.32 1.45 4.80
CA TYR A 95 -3.15 2.62 4.56
C TYR A 95 -3.68 2.65 3.12
N LYS A 96 -4.99 2.83 2.94
CA LYS A 96 -5.66 2.93 1.64
C LYS A 96 -6.46 4.21 1.51
N SER A 97 -6.41 4.84 0.35
CA SER A 97 -7.25 5.97 -0.02
C SER A 97 -8.34 5.49 -0.98
N SER A 98 -9.49 5.08 -0.42
CA SER A 98 -10.64 4.57 -1.15
C SER A 98 -11.89 5.35 -0.76
N LYS A 99 -12.51 6.01 -1.74
CA LYS A 99 -13.80 6.70 -1.53
C LYS A 99 -14.92 5.71 -1.19
N VAL A 100 -14.88 4.52 -1.78
CA VAL A 100 -15.89 3.48 -1.54
C VAL A 100 -15.81 2.98 -0.10
N ASP A 101 -14.59 2.70 0.39
CA ASP A 101 -14.38 2.26 1.77
C ASP A 101 -14.76 3.36 2.77
N PHE A 102 -14.38 4.61 2.48
CA PHE A 102 -14.76 5.74 3.31
C PHE A 102 -16.27 5.91 3.43
N ASN A 103 -16.98 5.86 2.29
CA ASN A 103 -18.44 5.95 2.27
C ASN A 103 -19.08 4.77 3.03
N GLY A 104 -18.51 3.57 2.86
CA GLY A 104 -18.93 2.38 3.59
C GLY A 104 -18.79 2.51 5.11
N LEU A 105 -17.75 3.20 5.60
CA LEU A 105 -17.60 3.51 7.04
C LEU A 105 -18.64 4.51 7.51
N CYS A 106 -18.93 5.56 6.73
CA CYS A 106 -20.01 6.51 7.06
C CYS A 106 -21.37 5.81 7.14
N LEU A 107 -21.72 4.99 6.16
CA LEU A 107 -22.95 4.19 6.12
C LEU A 107 -23.00 3.11 7.21
N SER A 108 -21.86 2.73 7.76
CA SER A 108 -21.82 1.84 8.90
C SER A 108 -22.23 2.55 10.20
N VAL A 109 -22.14 3.88 10.27
CA VAL A 109 -22.67 4.65 11.41
C VAL A 109 -24.18 4.84 11.29
N ASP A 110 -24.68 5.25 10.13
CA ASP A 110 -26.10 5.36 9.81
C ASP A 110 -26.29 5.12 8.30
N ASP A 111 -26.96 4.03 7.94
CA ASP A 111 -27.16 3.61 6.54
C ASP A 111 -28.11 4.52 5.74
N ARG A 112 -28.82 5.41 6.41
CA ARG A 112 -29.74 6.41 5.82
C ARG A 112 -29.02 7.70 5.41
N LEU A 113 -27.70 7.83 5.67
CA LEU A 113 -26.96 9.07 5.39
C LEU A 113 -26.96 9.41 3.89
N PRO A 114 -27.38 10.62 3.49
CA PRO A 114 -27.34 11.06 2.11
C PRO A 114 -25.91 11.41 1.66
N THR A 115 -25.66 11.38 0.36
CA THR A 115 -24.33 11.57 -0.24
C THR A 115 -23.64 12.88 0.15
N HIS A 116 -24.38 13.97 0.36
CA HIS A 116 -23.79 15.25 0.78
C HIS A 116 -23.17 15.17 2.19
N SER A 117 -23.76 14.36 3.10
CA SER A 117 -23.23 14.14 4.44
C SER A 117 -21.85 13.47 4.41
N TRP A 118 -21.61 12.51 3.50
CA TRP A 118 -20.28 11.87 3.39
C TRP A 118 -19.21 12.85 2.94
N LYS A 119 -19.56 13.77 2.02
CA LYS A 119 -18.65 14.81 1.56
C LYS A 119 -18.28 15.77 2.72
N GLU A 120 -19.28 16.19 3.49
CA GLU A 120 -19.06 17.02 4.65
C GLU A 120 -18.20 16.34 5.71
N VAL A 121 -18.48 15.07 6.04
CA VAL A 121 -17.65 14.26 6.95
C VAL A 121 -16.21 14.15 6.45
N TYR A 122 -16.01 13.91 5.14
CA TYR A 122 -14.69 13.82 4.54
C TYR A 122 -13.87 15.10 4.71
N GLU A 123 -14.46 16.24 4.38
CA GLU A 123 -13.78 17.54 4.51
C GLU A 123 -13.50 17.88 5.98
N HIS A 124 -14.41 17.60 6.89
CA HIS A 124 -14.18 17.81 8.33
C HIS A 124 -13.04 16.91 8.86
N LEU A 125 -12.96 15.64 8.44
CA LEU A 125 -11.87 14.75 8.85
C LEU A 125 -10.53 15.24 8.31
N LYS A 126 -10.45 15.73 7.08
CA LYS A 126 -9.22 16.31 6.52
C LYS A 126 -8.65 17.43 7.40
N THR A 127 -9.51 18.25 8.01
CA THR A 127 -9.04 19.33 8.91
C THR A 127 -8.45 18.81 10.22
N LYS A 128 -8.96 17.68 10.75
CA LYS A 128 -8.61 17.15 12.07
C LYS A 128 -7.45 16.15 12.02
N VAL A 129 -7.33 15.40 10.92
CA VAL A 129 -6.36 14.32 10.78
C VAL A 129 -4.94 14.86 10.57
N PRO A 130 -3.92 14.26 11.21
CA PRO A 130 -2.54 14.69 11.02
C PRO A 130 -2.02 14.38 9.62
N LEU A 131 -1.25 15.33 9.07
CA LEU A 131 -0.46 15.13 7.86
C LEU A 131 0.82 14.38 8.23
N VAL A 132 1.13 13.33 7.47
CA VAL A 132 2.33 12.51 7.65
C VAL A 132 2.96 12.20 6.29
N GLU A 133 4.26 12.00 6.26
CA GLU A 133 4.94 11.49 5.08
C GLU A 133 4.84 9.95 5.03
N PRO A 134 4.83 9.35 3.82
CA PRO A 134 4.93 7.90 3.69
C PRO A 134 6.26 7.42 4.27
N LEU A 135 6.28 6.17 4.74
CA LEU A 135 7.50 5.54 5.23
C LEU A 135 8.59 5.60 4.15
N SER A 136 9.80 6.01 4.55
CA SER A 136 10.98 5.98 3.68
C SER A 136 12.10 5.21 4.39
N ASP A 137 12.05 3.88 4.31
CA ASP A 137 13.05 2.99 4.93
C ASP A 137 13.35 1.78 4.03
N ARG A 138 14.60 1.68 3.59
CA ARG A 138 15.08 0.60 2.73
C ARG A 138 15.11 -0.78 3.40
N TYR A 139 14.97 -0.85 4.69
CA TYR A 139 15.05 -2.10 5.44
C TYR A 139 13.66 -2.69 5.79
N ILE A 140 12.60 -1.94 5.57
CA ILE A 140 11.24 -2.35 5.89
C ILE A 140 10.57 -2.88 4.64
N ILE A 141 10.29 -4.18 4.61
CA ILE A 141 9.59 -4.85 3.51
C ILE A 141 8.22 -5.29 4.00
N PRO A 142 7.14 -4.66 3.55
CA PRO A 142 5.78 -5.10 3.85
C PRO A 142 5.43 -6.30 2.96
N VAL A 143 5.18 -7.43 3.59
CA VAL A 143 4.77 -8.69 2.95
C VAL A 143 3.31 -9.00 3.27
N SER A 144 2.73 -10.03 2.66
CA SER A 144 1.30 -10.33 2.81
C SER A 144 0.87 -10.53 4.27
N ASN A 145 1.69 -11.15 5.10
CA ASN A 145 1.37 -11.53 6.48
C ASN A 145 2.02 -10.64 7.56
N GLY A 146 2.73 -9.55 7.19
CA GLY A 146 3.37 -8.67 8.16
C GLY A 146 4.51 -7.84 7.57
N ILE A 147 5.44 -7.46 8.41
CA ILE A 147 6.56 -6.59 8.08
C ILE A 147 7.88 -7.30 8.37
N PHE A 148 8.71 -7.46 7.35
CA PHE A 148 10.06 -7.99 7.50
C PHE A 148 11.08 -6.87 7.57
N ASN A 149 11.91 -6.88 8.61
CA ASN A 149 13.01 -5.93 8.77
C ASN A 149 14.33 -6.56 8.31
N LEU A 150 14.83 -6.16 7.15
CA LEU A 150 16.05 -6.68 6.54
C LEU A 150 17.29 -6.46 7.43
N LYS A 151 17.38 -5.34 8.15
CA LYS A 151 18.53 -5.01 8.97
C LYS A 151 18.58 -5.85 10.25
N LYS A 152 17.44 -5.98 10.91
CA LYS A 152 17.32 -6.72 12.17
C LYS A 152 17.10 -8.22 11.97
N LYS A 153 16.72 -8.64 10.74
CA LYS A 153 16.31 -10.01 10.43
C LYS A 153 15.11 -10.47 11.28
N THR A 154 14.19 -9.54 11.58
CA THR A 154 12.99 -9.80 12.37
C THR A 154 11.74 -9.66 11.54
N PHE A 155 10.72 -10.43 11.91
CA PHE A 155 9.39 -10.34 11.36
C PHE A 155 8.43 -9.87 12.45
N GLU A 156 7.56 -8.92 12.13
CA GLU A 156 6.59 -8.37 13.07
C GLU A 156 5.21 -8.21 12.39
N PRO A 157 4.11 -8.26 13.18
CA PRO A 157 2.78 -8.02 12.64
C PRO A 157 2.64 -6.58 12.13
N PHE A 158 1.64 -6.38 11.28
CA PHE A 158 1.26 -5.04 10.83
C PHE A 158 0.90 -4.13 12.00
N SER A 159 1.21 -2.85 11.85
CA SER A 159 0.86 -1.83 12.84
C SER A 159 0.63 -0.49 12.17
N PRO A 160 -0.36 0.30 12.60
CA PRO A 160 -0.63 1.63 12.06
C PRO A 160 0.50 2.66 12.31
N LYS A 161 1.53 2.30 13.09
CA LYS A 161 2.75 3.12 13.25
C LYS A 161 3.55 3.22 11.95
N TYR A 162 3.45 2.22 11.07
CA TYR A 162 4.10 2.22 9.76
C TYR A 162 3.19 2.85 8.72
N ILE A 163 3.63 3.96 8.14
CA ILE A 163 2.87 4.67 7.10
C ILE A 163 3.16 4.02 5.74
N ILE A 164 2.52 2.88 5.51
CA ILE A 164 2.72 2.00 4.35
C ILE A 164 1.43 1.97 3.54
N THR A 165 1.51 2.15 2.23
CA THR A 165 0.37 2.19 1.31
C THR A 165 0.33 1.03 0.33
N SER A 166 1.35 0.18 0.31
CA SER A 166 1.44 -0.99 -0.57
C SER A 166 2.26 -2.11 0.09
N LYS A 167 2.05 -3.35 -0.35
CA LYS A 167 2.76 -4.54 0.13
C LYS A 167 2.88 -5.58 -0.96
N VAL A 168 3.86 -6.48 -0.87
CA VAL A 168 3.93 -7.65 -1.75
C VAL A 168 2.91 -8.71 -1.35
N GLN A 169 2.44 -9.48 -2.31
CA GLN A 169 1.42 -10.51 -2.10
C GLN A 169 1.97 -11.76 -1.40
N THR A 170 3.26 -12.04 -1.57
CA THR A 170 3.91 -13.21 -0.98
C THR A 170 4.08 -13.04 0.53
N SER A 171 3.76 -14.10 1.28
CA SER A 171 3.97 -14.17 2.72
C SER A 171 5.43 -14.46 3.04
N TYR A 172 5.95 -13.86 4.11
CA TYR A 172 7.20 -14.30 4.69
C TYR A 172 7.03 -15.67 5.36
N ASN A 173 7.89 -16.61 4.98
CA ASN A 173 7.97 -17.94 5.58
C ASN A 173 9.45 -18.23 5.91
N PRO A 174 9.82 -18.31 7.19
CA PRO A 174 11.20 -18.58 7.60
C PRO A 174 11.69 -19.99 7.20
N ASP A 175 10.75 -20.92 6.98
CA ASP A 175 11.07 -22.31 6.60
C ASP A 175 11.13 -22.51 5.09
N ALA A 176 10.91 -21.46 4.31
CA ALA A 176 10.98 -21.52 2.85
C ALA A 176 12.38 -21.94 2.38
N LYS A 177 12.40 -22.90 1.45
CA LYS A 177 13.65 -23.43 0.88
C LYS A 177 13.75 -23.05 -0.59
N GLY A 178 14.95 -22.65 -1.03
CA GLY A 178 15.25 -22.34 -2.43
C GLY A 178 15.30 -23.57 -3.34
N ILE A 179 15.15 -24.78 -2.79
CA ILE A 179 15.23 -26.05 -3.52
C ILE A 179 13.93 -26.80 -3.39
N LEU A 180 13.27 -27.09 -4.51
CA LEU A 180 12.11 -27.95 -4.58
C LEU A 180 12.52 -29.39 -4.87
N ARG A 181 11.93 -30.35 -4.15
CA ARG A 181 12.17 -31.79 -4.32
C ARG A 181 10.86 -32.50 -4.61
N ASN A 182 10.93 -33.58 -5.41
CA ASN A 182 9.80 -34.48 -5.63
C ASN A 182 9.60 -35.45 -4.42
N LYS A 183 8.57 -36.25 -4.49
CA LYS A 183 8.24 -37.26 -3.45
C LYS A 183 9.39 -38.27 -3.18
N ASN A 184 10.26 -38.47 -4.16
CA ASN A 184 11.41 -39.35 -4.07
C ASN A 184 12.68 -38.64 -3.57
N GLY A 185 12.61 -37.36 -3.18
CA GLY A 185 13.74 -36.59 -2.70
C GLY A 185 14.60 -35.98 -3.80
N ASN A 186 14.34 -36.20 -5.08
CA ASN A 186 15.11 -35.67 -6.19
C ASN A 186 14.84 -34.14 -6.34
N VAL A 187 15.88 -33.38 -6.63
CA VAL A 187 15.76 -31.94 -6.92
C VAL A 187 15.02 -31.76 -8.24
N ILE A 188 13.90 -31.01 -8.20
CA ILE A 188 13.12 -30.64 -9.38
C ILE A 188 13.44 -29.19 -9.80
N PHE A 189 13.75 -28.33 -8.84
CA PHE A 189 14.08 -26.95 -9.11
C PHE A 189 15.00 -26.41 -8.01
N ASP A 190 16.00 -25.61 -8.41
CA ASP A 190 16.93 -24.91 -7.54
C ASP A 190 17.01 -23.46 -8.02
N ILE A 191 16.52 -22.52 -7.21
CA ILE A 191 16.45 -21.11 -7.58
C ILE A 191 17.84 -20.48 -7.77
N GLU A 192 18.82 -20.87 -6.95
CA GLU A 192 20.20 -20.34 -7.06
C GLU A 192 20.85 -20.78 -8.36
N LYS A 193 20.68 -22.07 -8.71
CA LYS A 193 21.18 -22.63 -9.97
C LYS A 193 20.51 -21.94 -11.16
N TRP A 194 19.18 -21.82 -11.12
CA TRP A 194 18.43 -21.16 -12.18
C TRP A 194 18.83 -19.68 -12.36
N MET A 195 19.03 -18.93 -11.27
CA MET A 195 19.50 -17.54 -11.34
C MET A 195 20.90 -17.42 -11.97
N LEU A 196 21.79 -18.38 -11.69
CA LEU A 196 23.12 -18.41 -12.30
C LEU A 196 23.04 -18.79 -13.78
N GLU A 197 22.11 -19.67 -14.16
CA GLU A 197 21.87 -20.05 -15.56
C GLU A 197 21.37 -18.86 -16.39
N ILE A 198 20.41 -18.08 -15.92
CA ILE A 198 19.94 -16.90 -16.65
C ILE A 198 20.99 -15.79 -16.69
N ALA A 199 21.90 -15.74 -15.73
CA ALA A 199 23.08 -14.88 -15.73
C ALA A 199 24.22 -15.43 -16.61
N ASN A 200 24.00 -16.50 -17.37
CA ASN A 200 25.01 -17.18 -18.19
C ASN A 200 26.29 -17.55 -17.42
N GLY A 201 26.14 -17.93 -16.16
CA GLY A 201 27.26 -18.30 -15.27
C GLY A 201 28.00 -17.10 -14.65
N ASP A 202 27.66 -15.87 -15.01
CA ASP A 202 28.25 -14.66 -14.44
C ASP A 202 27.70 -14.38 -13.04
N LYS A 203 28.57 -14.47 -12.02
CA LYS A 203 28.22 -14.28 -10.62
C LYS A 203 27.85 -12.83 -10.28
N GLU A 204 28.43 -11.84 -10.95
CA GLU A 204 28.12 -10.43 -10.70
C GLU A 204 26.76 -10.07 -11.29
N ILE A 205 26.42 -10.58 -12.48
CA ILE A 205 25.09 -10.45 -13.07
C ILE A 205 24.07 -11.19 -12.19
N CYS A 206 24.36 -12.40 -11.75
CA CYS A 206 23.49 -13.15 -10.84
C CYS A 206 23.21 -12.36 -9.56
N LYS A 207 24.23 -11.77 -8.94
CA LYS A 207 24.10 -10.91 -7.77
C LYS A 207 23.27 -9.66 -8.06
N LEU A 208 23.44 -9.03 -9.22
CA LEU A 208 22.64 -7.88 -9.65
C LEU A 208 21.16 -8.24 -9.79
N LEU A 209 20.84 -9.40 -10.35
CA LEU A 209 19.46 -9.91 -10.46
C LEU A 209 18.83 -10.10 -9.07
N TRP A 210 19.55 -10.66 -8.09
CA TRP A 210 19.09 -10.75 -6.70
C TRP A 210 18.87 -9.38 -6.06
N GLN A 211 19.77 -8.43 -6.31
CA GLN A 211 19.60 -7.04 -5.84
C GLN A 211 18.38 -6.39 -6.47
N LEU A 212 18.10 -6.65 -7.75
CA LEU A 212 16.93 -6.13 -8.44
C LEU A 212 15.62 -6.68 -7.86
N ILE A 213 15.58 -7.97 -7.46
CA ILE A 213 14.45 -8.54 -6.73
C ILE A 213 14.24 -7.78 -5.41
N ASN A 214 15.31 -7.56 -4.65
CA ASN A 214 15.22 -6.85 -3.37
C ASN A 214 14.69 -5.42 -3.53
N GLU A 215 15.07 -4.72 -4.59
CA GLU A 215 14.55 -3.37 -4.87
C GLU A 215 13.08 -3.42 -5.35
N ALA A 216 12.73 -4.42 -6.16
CA ALA A 216 11.39 -4.56 -6.71
C ALA A 216 10.32 -4.85 -5.64
N ILE A 217 10.70 -5.51 -4.53
CA ILE A 217 9.78 -5.83 -3.42
C ILE A 217 9.72 -4.75 -2.33
N ASN A 218 10.48 -3.66 -2.47
CA ASN A 218 10.51 -2.58 -1.48
C ASN A 218 9.81 -1.32 -1.98
N PRO A 219 8.54 -1.08 -1.62
CA PRO A 219 7.79 0.10 -2.04
C PRO A 219 8.10 1.35 -1.20
N ASN A 220 8.99 1.28 -0.23
CA ASN A 220 9.23 2.35 0.74
C ASN A 220 10.58 3.05 0.53
N TYR A 221 11.29 2.72 -0.54
CA TYR A 221 12.60 3.31 -0.80
C TYR A 221 12.97 3.23 -2.27
N THR A 222 13.58 4.26 -2.82
CA THR A 222 14.19 4.23 -4.14
C THR A 222 15.70 4.44 -4.08
N ARG A 223 16.46 3.64 -4.83
CA ARG A 223 17.90 3.85 -5.04
C ARG A 223 18.19 4.81 -6.19
N LYS A 224 17.15 5.45 -6.71
CA LYS A 224 17.24 6.35 -7.86
C LYS A 224 17.76 5.64 -9.10
N LYS A 225 17.31 4.40 -9.29
CA LYS A 225 17.65 3.54 -10.41
C LYS A 225 16.38 3.01 -11.08
N MET A 226 16.48 2.74 -12.37
CA MET A 226 15.54 1.95 -13.16
C MET A 226 16.32 0.86 -13.89
N ALA A 227 15.71 -0.27 -14.17
CA ALA A 227 16.37 -1.38 -14.87
C ALA A 227 15.79 -1.58 -16.27
N PHE A 228 16.68 -1.87 -17.22
CA PHE A 228 16.32 -2.32 -18.57
C PHE A 228 16.89 -3.72 -18.80
N LEU A 229 16.00 -4.70 -18.88
CA LEU A 229 16.36 -6.06 -19.26
C LEU A 229 16.38 -6.15 -20.79
N VAL A 230 17.56 -6.09 -21.37
CA VAL A 230 17.74 -6.04 -22.82
C VAL A 230 18.33 -7.35 -23.33
N GLY A 231 17.82 -7.82 -24.46
CA GLY A 231 18.40 -9.01 -25.13
C GLY A 231 17.46 -9.62 -26.16
N ASN A 232 18.03 -10.29 -27.13
CA ASN A 232 17.30 -11.03 -28.16
C ASN A 232 16.48 -12.14 -27.50
N GLY A 233 15.37 -12.56 -28.07
CA GLY A 233 14.43 -13.51 -27.48
C GLY A 233 15.03 -14.78 -26.88
N LEU A 234 14.25 -15.51 -26.08
CA LEU A 234 14.58 -16.82 -25.46
C LEU A 234 15.75 -16.80 -24.45
N ASN A 235 16.00 -15.71 -23.78
CA ASN A 235 17.10 -15.51 -22.81
C ASN A 235 16.66 -15.35 -21.35
N GLY A 236 15.44 -15.80 -21.00
CA GLY A 236 14.96 -15.82 -19.63
C GLY A 236 14.35 -14.51 -19.08
N LYS A 237 14.38 -13.38 -19.82
CA LYS A 237 13.80 -12.09 -19.36
C LYS A 237 12.35 -12.23 -18.91
N GLY A 238 11.49 -12.80 -19.76
CA GLY A 238 10.06 -12.98 -19.42
C GLY A 238 9.85 -13.88 -18.22
N THR A 239 10.67 -14.95 -18.07
CA THR A 239 10.58 -15.85 -16.91
C THR A 239 11.03 -15.14 -15.62
N TYR A 240 12.07 -14.31 -15.69
CA TYR A 240 12.52 -13.49 -14.56
C TYR A 240 11.45 -12.46 -14.15
N GLN A 241 10.83 -11.78 -15.13
CA GLN A 241 9.73 -10.86 -14.85
C GLN A 241 8.53 -11.58 -14.26
N GLN A 242 8.21 -12.79 -14.75
CA GLN A 242 7.12 -13.59 -14.19
C GLN A 242 7.39 -14.01 -12.74
N LEU A 243 8.65 -14.28 -12.38
CA LEU A 243 9.04 -14.49 -10.98
C LEU A 243 8.72 -13.25 -10.13
N LEU A 244 9.08 -12.06 -10.59
CA LEU A 244 8.79 -10.80 -9.89
C LEU A 244 7.27 -10.57 -9.77
N ILE A 245 6.51 -10.80 -10.85
CA ILE A 245 5.05 -10.64 -10.86
C ILE A 245 4.40 -11.59 -9.87
N ASN A 246 4.84 -12.84 -9.81
CA ASN A 246 4.32 -13.83 -8.87
C ASN A 246 4.66 -13.47 -7.42
N LEU A 247 5.86 -12.93 -7.18
CA LEU A 247 6.30 -12.53 -5.85
C LEU A 247 5.52 -11.30 -5.36
N ILE A 248 5.37 -10.27 -6.19
CA ILE A 248 4.74 -8.99 -5.86
C ILE A 248 3.21 -9.12 -5.86
N GLY A 249 2.66 -9.88 -6.79
CA GLY A 249 1.25 -9.98 -7.09
C GLY A 249 0.82 -8.98 -8.18
N SER A 250 0.08 -9.45 -9.19
CA SER A 250 -0.35 -8.64 -10.34
C SER A 250 -1.12 -7.37 -9.94
N ASN A 251 -1.92 -7.43 -8.88
CA ASN A 251 -2.69 -6.29 -8.38
C ASN A 251 -1.81 -5.23 -7.70
N ASN A 252 -0.62 -5.61 -7.25
CA ASN A 252 0.32 -4.73 -6.53
C ASN A 252 1.39 -4.12 -7.44
N MET A 253 1.31 -4.35 -8.73
CA MET A 253 2.21 -3.78 -9.73
C MET A 253 1.47 -2.98 -10.80
N SER A 254 2.21 -2.16 -11.52
CA SER A 254 1.78 -1.49 -12.74
C SER A 254 2.61 -1.95 -13.94
N ALA A 255 2.14 -1.64 -15.15
CA ALA A 255 2.83 -1.98 -16.41
C ALA A 255 2.99 -0.73 -17.31
N LEU A 256 3.28 0.41 -16.68
CA LEU A 256 3.39 1.69 -17.38
C LEU A 256 4.69 1.75 -18.19
N LYS A 257 4.57 1.87 -19.52
CA LYS A 257 5.74 1.97 -20.43
C LYS A 257 6.37 3.38 -20.34
N PRO A 258 7.68 3.54 -20.62
CA PRO A 258 8.37 4.83 -20.50
C PRO A 258 7.69 5.98 -21.24
N LYS A 259 7.11 5.72 -22.41
CA LYS A 259 6.40 6.73 -23.21
C LYS A 259 5.15 7.33 -22.55
N HIS A 260 4.58 6.65 -21.57
CA HIS A 260 3.36 7.08 -20.87
C HIS A 260 3.64 7.92 -19.60
N TYR A 261 4.90 8.20 -19.29
CA TYR A 261 5.29 9.11 -18.21
C TYR A 261 5.24 10.58 -18.60
N ARG A 262 4.74 10.92 -19.79
CA ARG A 262 4.70 12.30 -20.29
C ARG A 262 3.63 13.12 -19.59
N GLY A 263 3.91 14.42 -19.37
CA GLY A 263 2.98 15.36 -18.75
C GLY A 263 1.63 15.52 -19.46
N ALA A 264 1.51 15.15 -20.74
CA ALA A 264 0.24 15.07 -21.47
C ALA A 264 -0.65 13.91 -20.99
N ASP A 265 -0.06 12.82 -20.49
CA ASP A 265 -0.74 11.62 -19.98
C ASP A 265 -0.76 11.58 -18.45
N ARG A 266 -1.09 12.69 -17.79
CA ARG A 266 -1.11 12.82 -16.31
C ARG A 266 -1.94 11.76 -15.61
N PHE A 267 -2.96 11.22 -16.29
CA PHE A 267 -3.79 10.14 -15.77
C PHE A 267 -3.04 8.80 -15.71
N SER A 268 -2.07 8.55 -16.60
CA SER A 268 -1.34 7.28 -16.64
C SER A 268 -0.47 7.10 -15.40
N THR A 269 0.13 8.17 -14.87
CA THR A 269 0.94 8.09 -13.63
C THR A 269 0.12 7.75 -12.39
N SER A 270 -1.21 7.93 -12.42
CA SER A 270 -2.08 7.51 -11.33
C SER A 270 -2.12 5.99 -11.14
N GLU A 271 -1.79 5.21 -12.18
CA GLU A 271 -1.68 3.76 -12.10
C GLU A 271 -0.52 3.28 -11.18
N LEU A 272 0.42 4.17 -10.88
CA LEU A 272 1.54 3.89 -9.97
C LEU A 272 1.16 4.04 -8.50
N LEU A 273 0.05 4.69 -8.19
CA LEU A 273 -0.38 4.92 -6.81
C LEU A 273 -0.69 3.59 -6.09
N GLY A 274 -0.07 3.41 -4.91
CA GLY A 274 -0.26 2.21 -4.11
C GLY A 274 0.34 0.95 -4.73
N LYS A 275 1.21 1.08 -5.75
CA LYS A 275 1.93 -0.05 -6.33
C LYS A 275 3.28 -0.25 -5.67
N VAL A 276 3.74 -1.50 -5.69
CA VAL A 276 5.05 -1.91 -5.16
C VAL A 276 6.15 -1.70 -6.18
N CYS A 277 5.86 -2.03 -7.45
CA CYS A 277 6.81 -1.97 -8.56
C CYS A 277 6.08 -1.67 -9.86
N ASN A 278 6.78 -1.09 -10.81
CA ASN A 278 6.34 -0.99 -12.21
C ASN A 278 7.18 -1.93 -13.08
N ILE A 279 6.53 -2.89 -13.74
CA ILE A 279 7.19 -3.86 -14.65
C ILE A 279 6.48 -3.79 -16.00
N ALA A 280 7.16 -3.27 -17.01
CA ALA A 280 6.59 -3.17 -18.35
C ALA A 280 7.47 -3.87 -19.39
N ASP A 281 6.85 -4.76 -20.14
CA ASP A 281 7.48 -5.57 -21.18
C ASP A 281 7.26 -4.99 -22.58
N ASP A 282 7.99 -5.51 -23.56
CA ASP A 282 7.93 -5.12 -24.96
C ASP A 282 8.05 -3.60 -25.16
N ILE A 283 9.10 -3.02 -24.57
CA ILE A 283 9.42 -1.62 -24.82
C ILE A 283 9.98 -1.51 -26.24
N PRO A 284 9.33 -0.73 -27.14
CA PRO A 284 9.87 -0.53 -28.47
C PRO A 284 11.20 0.24 -28.43
N ASP A 285 12.07 0.01 -29.42
CA ASP A 285 13.32 0.75 -29.60
C ASP A 285 13.11 2.18 -30.16
N ALA A 286 11.86 2.67 -30.07
CA ALA A 286 11.46 3.98 -30.49
C ALA A 286 12.14 5.09 -29.65
N TYR A 287 12.24 6.27 -30.26
CA TYR A 287 12.82 7.43 -29.61
C TYR A 287 11.92 7.96 -28.49
N LEU A 288 12.49 8.13 -27.31
CA LEU A 288 11.89 8.77 -26.15
C LEU A 288 12.38 10.21 -26.08
N ASP A 289 11.55 11.14 -26.53
CA ASP A 289 11.87 12.57 -26.62
C ASP A 289 11.77 13.28 -25.28
N GLU A 290 10.86 12.85 -24.39
CA GLU A 290 10.63 13.44 -23.07
C GLU A 290 10.60 12.37 -21.99
N ILE A 291 11.52 12.46 -21.04
CA ILE A 291 11.70 11.50 -19.93
C ILE A 291 11.72 12.18 -18.56
N SER A 292 11.39 13.48 -18.47
CA SER A 292 11.46 14.26 -17.23
C SER A 292 10.61 13.65 -16.11
N ASP A 293 9.38 13.30 -16.41
CA ASP A 293 8.46 12.72 -15.42
C ASP A 293 8.89 11.31 -15.00
N LEU A 294 9.36 10.48 -15.95
CA LEU A 294 9.98 9.19 -15.62
C LEU A 294 11.19 9.39 -14.67
N MET A 295 12.03 10.38 -14.95
CA MET A 295 13.19 10.67 -14.11
C MET A 295 12.77 11.12 -12.70
N SER A 296 11.72 11.93 -12.59
CA SER A 296 11.17 12.35 -11.31
C SER A 296 10.63 11.17 -10.50
N VAL A 297 9.91 10.24 -11.13
CA VAL A 297 9.46 9.00 -10.49
C VAL A 297 10.66 8.15 -10.05
N VAL A 298 11.67 7.97 -10.89
CA VAL A 298 12.87 7.18 -10.57
C VAL A 298 13.65 7.78 -9.41
N THR A 299 13.71 9.11 -9.29
CA THR A 299 14.41 9.79 -8.20
C THR A 299 13.61 9.90 -6.92
N GLY A 300 12.30 9.60 -6.97
CA GLY A 300 11.39 9.79 -5.84
C GLY A 300 11.09 11.26 -5.56
N ASP A 301 11.20 12.11 -6.59
CA ASP A 301 10.82 13.51 -6.51
C ASP A 301 9.29 13.63 -6.45
N GLU A 302 8.80 14.75 -5.95
CA GLU A 302 7.37 15.00 -5.89
C GLU A 302 6.81 15.23 -7.30
N ILE A 303 5.78 14.50 -7.67
CA ILE A 303 5.09 14.64 -8.94
C ILE A 303 3.60 14.93 -8.73
N MET A 304 3.00 15.65 -9.66
CA MET A 304 1.56 15.84 -9.69
C MET A 304 0.92 14.65 -10.41
N VAL A 305 -0.04 14.00 -9.73
CA VAL A 305 -0.82 12.89 -10.27
C VAL A 305 -2.29 13.29 -10.31
N GLU A 306 -2.93 13.04 -11.44
CA GLU A 306 -4.35 13.31 -11.63
C GLU A 306 -5.14 12.00 -11.74
N ASN A 307 -6.16 11.83 -10.91
CA ASN A 307 -7.09 10.72 -11.03
C ASN A 307 -8.18 11.08 -12.06
N LYS A 308 -8.52 10.13 -12.91
CA LYS A 308 -9.65 10.29 -13.84
C LYS A 308 -10.92 10.57 -13.02
N HIS A 309 -11.51 11.75 -13.19
CA HIS A 309 -12.65 12.25 -12.40
C HIS A 309 -12.35 12.57 -10.91
N GLY A 310 -11.09 12.79 -10.55
CA GLY A 310 -10.65 13.16 -9.20
C GLY A 310 -9.89 14.49 -9.14
N SER A 311 -9.51 14.90 -7.93
CA SER A 311 -8.60 16.02 -7.71
C SER A 311 -7.16 15.62 -7.99
N SER A 312 -6.35 16.56 -8.47
CA SER A 312 -4.90 16.42 -8.55
C SER A 312 -4.30 16.29 -7.15
N GLN A 313 -3.28 15.45 -7.00
CA GLN A 313 -2.52 15.32 -5.76
C GLN A 313 -1.02 15.32 -6.04
N PHE A 314 -0.24 15.85 -5.11
CA PHE A 314 1.21 15.74 -5.16
C PHE A 314 1.67 14.54 -4.33
N VAL A 315 2.48 13.68 -4.95
CA VAL A 315 2.94 12.42 -4.34
C VAL A 315 4.41 12.19 -4.61
N LYS A 316 5.07 11.54 -3.67
CA LYS A 316 6.41 10.96 -3.87
C LYS A 316 6.25 9.46 -4.08
N LEU A 317 6.60 8.99 -5.27
CA LEU A 317 6.57 7.56 -5.60
C LEU A 317 7.94 6.94 -5.32
N GLN A 318 7.96 5.84 -4.59
CA GLN A 318 9.20 5.14 -4.19
C GLN A 318 9.17 3.69 -4.67
N LEU A 319 8.99 3.51 -5.97
CA LEU A 319 8.88 2.19 -6.57
C LEU A 319 9.96 1.96 -7.63
N MET A 320 10.41 0.71 -7.75
CA MET A 320 11.34 0.31 -8.80
C MET A 320 10.64 0.24 -10.14
N ASN A 321 11.29 0.79 -11.17
CA ASN A 321 10.84 0.68 -12.56
C ASN A 321 11.72 -0.34 -13.30
N ILE A 322 11.11 -1.39 -13.84
CA ILE A 322 11.76 -2.45 -14.61
C ILE A 322 11.11 -2.49 -15.98
N PHE A 323 11.92 -2.33 -16.98
CA PHE A 323 11.52 -2.36 -18.39
C PHE A 323 12.22 -3.50 -19.10
N SER A 324 11.58 -4.14 -20.08
CA SER A 324 12.24 -5.11 -20.92
C SER A 324 11.96 -4.88 -22.40
N GLY A 325 12.90 -5.29 -23.22
CA GLY A 325 12.78 -5.17 -24.67
C GLY A 325 13.90 -5.90 -25.39
N ASN A 326 13.80 -5.99 -26.70
CA ASN A 326 14.83 -6.61 -27.51
C ASN A 326 16.03 -5.68 -27.73
N ARG A 327 15.80 -4.38 -27.69
CA ARG A 327 16.82 -3.33 -27.84
C ARG A 327 16.54 -2.19 -26.88
N MET A 328 17.60 -1.46 -26.56
CA MET A 328 17.48 -0.25 -25.74
C MET A 328 16.78 0.85 -26.53
N PRO A 329 15.74 1.53 -25.95
CA PRO A 329 15.14 2.69 -26.61
C PRO A 329 16.16 3.82 -26.78
N LYS A 330 16.04 4.57 -27.87
CA LYS A 330 16.83 5.77 -28.08
C LYS A 330 16.26 6.90 -27.22
N MET A 331 17.10 7.58 -26.47
CA MET A 331 16.69 8.67 -25.58
C MET A 331 17.23 10.00 -26.06
N SER A 332 16.42 11.07 -25.94
CA SER A 332 16.78 12.43 -26.41
C SER A 332 17.98 13.03 -25.69
N THR A 333 18.18 12.64 -24.44
CA THR A 333 19.16 13.25 -23.55
C THR A 333 20.22 12.22 -23.17
N LYS A 334 21.40 12.31 -23.78
CA LYS A 334 22.63 11.69 -23.24
C LYS A 334 23.14 12.62 -22.13
N SER A 335 22.59 12.52 -20.93
CA SER A 335 23.10 13.27 -19.80
C SER A 335 23.67 12.31 -18.76
N PHE A 336 24.75 12.70 -18.10
CA PHE A 336 25.32 11.97 -16.97
C PHE A 336 24.26 11.65 -15.91
N GLY A 337 23.23 12.49 -15.82
CA GLY A 337 22.08 12.29 -14.95
C GLY A 337 21.24 11.06 -15.29
N LEU A 338 21.06 10.76 -16.58
CA LEU A 338 20.33 9.58 -17.06
C LEU A 338 21.17 8.31 -16.90
N ASP A 339 22.42 8.34 -17.38
CA ASP A 339 23.31 7.17 -17.37
C ASP A 339 23.50 6.60 -15.97
N ARG A 340 23.70 7.46 -14.97
CA ARG A 340 23.84 7.01 -13.57
C ARG A 340 22.59 6.39 -12.98
N ARG A 341 21.41 6.53 -13.61
CA ARG A 341 20.14 6.00 -13.13
C ARG A 341 19.68 4.72 -13.82
N MET A 342 20.32 4.38 -14.93
CA MET A 342 20.04 3.15 -15.66
C MET A 342 20.89 1.98 -15.15
N LEU A 343 20.26 0.81 -15.07
CA LEU A 343 20.86 -0.51 -14.98
C LEU A 343 20.47 -1.26 -16.26
N ILE A 344 21.42 -1.77 -17.00
CA ILE A 344 21.21 -2.46 -18.28
C ILE A 344 21.79 -3.87 -18.16
#